data_d1c4c47d5a6fcb82b24ddcc50d98fa9b
#
_entry.id   d1c4c47d5a6fcb82b24ddcc50d98fa9b
#
_cell.length_a   1.000
_cell.length_b   1.000
_cell.length_c   1.000
_cell.angle_alpha   90.00
_cell.angle_beta   90.00
_cell.angle_gamma   90.00
#
_symmetry.space_group_name_H-M   'P 1'
#
loop_
_entity.id
_entity.type
_entity.pdbx_description
1 polymer ?
#
loop_
_entity_poly.entity_id
_entity_poly.type
_entity_poly.pdbx_seq_one_letter_code
_entity_poly.pdbx_strand_id
1 'polypeptide(L)'
;MFTATLVCALFGFIWDVSLHIGKGRDPGPLANPAHYFILVGLFMLFIAGVSAVVLPYEKPGTSAVRITRHWYAPVGGLLMSACGLYALIGFPLDDIWHRIFGQDVTLWGPTHLMLIGGAGLSLIAVLFLEYEGRRAMAVDGAPPPPDSWPIRFLRYLSFGGLVVGLSVFQIEYDFGVEQFRLVLHPMLIAAAAAISLVATRLTLGRFSTFGAIAFA
;
A
#
# COMPACT_ATOMS: atom_id res chain seq x y z
N MET A 1 -6.58 9.64 -6.31
CA MET A 1 -7.19 9.12 -5.07
C MET A 1 -6.23 8.19 -4.34
N PHE A 2 -5.85 7.01 -4.86
CA PHE A 2 -4.99 6.02 -4.20
C PHE A 2 -3.70 6.59 -3.63
N THR A 3 -2.93 7.33 -4.42
CA THR A 3 -1.66 7.91 -3.97
C THR A 3 -1.84 8.84 -2.76
N ALA A 4 -2.89 9.65 -2.76
CA ALA A 4 -3.17 10.56 -1.64
C ALA A 4 -3.54 9.80 -0.36
N THR A 5 -4.26 8.68 -0.46
CA THR A 5 -4.60 7.84 0.70
C THR A 5 -3.36 7.20 1.30
N LEU A 6 -2.46 6.68 0.46
CA LEU A 6 -1.22 6.07 0.89
C LEU A 6 -0.26 7.08 1.53
N VAL A 7 -0.16 8.29 0.96
CA VAL A 7 0.63 9.38 1.56
C VAL A 7 0.06 9.79 2.91
N CYS A 8 -1.26 9.86 3.06
CA CYS A 8 -1.91 10.17 4.33
C CYS A 8 -1.61 9.09 5.39
N ALA A 9 -1.74 7.81 5.03
CA ALA A 9 -1.43 6.71 5.94
C ALA A 9 0.06 6.68 6.31
N LEU A 10 0.95 6.89 5.35
CA LEU A 10 2.40 6.94 5.57
C LEU A 10 2.79 8.10 6.50
N PHE A 11 2.21 9.28 6.29
CA PHE A 11 2.41 10.43 7.18
C PHE A 11 2.01 10.09 8.61
N GLY A 12 0.81 9.51 8.79
CA GLY A 12 0.34 9.05 10.10
C GLY A 12 1.30 8.05 10.72
N PHE A 13 1.74 7.05 9.95
CA PHE A 13 2.68 6.03 10.41
C PHE A 13 4.03 6.61 10.86
N ILE A 14 4.65 7.48 10.08
CA ILE A 14 5.93 8.12 10.44
C ILE A 14 5.76 8.99 11.69
N TRP A 15 4.66 9.72 11.80
CA TRP A 15 4.37 10.53 12.98
C TRP A 15 4.15 9.67 14.21
N ASP A 16 3.40 8.57 14.07
CA ASP A 16 3.16 7.60 15.14
C ASP A 16 4.45 7.01 15.69
N VAL A 17 5.30 6.50 14.81
CA VAL A 17 6.62 5.98 15.18
C VAL A 17 7.46 7.04 15.92
N SER A 18 7.43 8.30 15.44
CA SER A 18 8.14 9.41 16.08
C SER A 18 7.62 9.69 17.50
N LEU A 19 6.31 9.58 17.72
CA LEU A 19 5.71 9.75 19.04
C LEU A 19 6.09 8.60 19.99
N HIS A 20 6.07 7.37 19.51
CA HIS A 20 6.47 6.19 20.29
C HIS A 20 7.95 6.24 20.70
N ILE A 21 8.84 6.70 19.83
CA ILE A 21 10.26 6.92 20.17
C ILE A 21 10.40 8.01 21.25
N GLY A 22 9.69 9.14 21.07
CA GLY A 22 9.87 10.31 21.95
C GLY A 22 9.11 10.27 23.27
N LYS A 23 7.94 9.62 23.30
CA LYS A 23 7.01 9.66 24.43
C LYS A 23 6.68 8.28 25.01
N GLY A 24 7.06 7.20 24.33
CA GLY A 24 6.71 5.84 24.73
C GLY A 24 5.27 5.47 24.36
N ARG A 25 4.65 4.66 25.22
CA ARG A 25 3.33 4.06 24.99
C ARG A 25 2.21 5.08 24.92
N ASP A 26 1.24 4.81 24.06
CA ASP A 26 -0.02 5.53 24.02
C ASP A 26 -0.93 5.15 25.19
N PRO A 27 -1.70 6.11 25.74
CA PRO A 27 -2.71 5.80 26.74
C PRO A 27 -3.95 5.09 26.13
N GLY A 28 -4.04 5.02 24.83
CA GLY A 28 -5.09 4.30 24.08
C GLY A 28 -5.05 4.62 22.59
N PRO A 29 -5.65 3.76 21.75
CA PRO A 29 -5.50 3.80 20.29
C PRO A 29 -6.03 5.09 19.64
N LEU A 30 -7.01 5.75 20.26
CA LEU A 30 -7.56 7.01 19.78
C LEU A 30 -6.99 8.24 20.51
N ALA A 31 -6.11 8.07 21.47
CA ALA A 31 -5.44 9.16 22.17
C ALA A 31 -4.23 9.71 21.38
N ASN A 32 -3.71 8.93 20.44
CA ASN A 32 -2.62 9.33 19.58
C ASN A 32 -3.18 10.01 18.30
N PRO A 33 -2.86 11.29 18.04
CA PRO A 33 -3.37 12.00 16.88
C PRO A 33 -2.87 11.43 15.55
N ALA A 34 -1.72 10.77 15.53
CA ALA A 34 -1.17 10.14 14.32
C ALA A 34 -2.06 9.00 13.81
N HIS A 35 -2.72 8.26 14.72
CA HIS A 35 -3.62 7.17 14.38
C HIS A 35 -4.82 7.63 13.54
N TYR A 36 -5.29 8.88 13.67
CA TYR A 36 -6.36 9.39 12.81
C TYR A 36 -5.96 9.47 11.35
N PHE A 37 -4.70 9.83 11.07
CA PHE A 37 -4.19 9.86 9.69
C PHE A 37 -4.03 8.45 9.12
N ILE A 38 -3.59 7.50 9.94
CA ILE A 38 -3.53 6.08 9.56
C ILE A 38 -4.93 5.58 9.23
N LEU A 39 -5.90 5.78 10.13
CA LEU A 39 -7.29 5.35 9.95
C LEU A 39 -7.93 5.97 8.72
N VAL A 40 -7.81 7.28 8.55
CA VAL A 40 -8.34 7.99 7.37
C VAL A 40 -7.70 7.45 6.11
N GLY A 41 -6.38 7.26 6.10
CA GLY A 41 -5.68 6.70 4.97
C GLY A 41 -6.16 5.29 4.61
N LEU A 42 -6.27 4.38 5.58
CA LEU A 42 -6.73 3.01 5.37
C LEU A 42 -8.20 2.95 4.96
N PHE A 43 -9.07 3.77 5.58
CA PHE A 43 -10.48 3.86 5.21
C PHE A 43 -10.64 4.36 3.77
N MET A 44 -9.95 5.43 3.40
CA MET A 44 -10.00 5.96 2.04
C MET A 44 -9.38 5.01 1.02
N LEU A 45 -8.40 4.19 1.42
CA LEU A 45 -7.85 3.12 0.60
C LEU A 45 -8.92 2.06 0.29
N PHE A 46 -9.65 1.62 1.31
CA PHE A 46 -10.78 0.70 1.14
C PHE A 46 -11.85 1.28 0.21
N ILE A 47 -12.29 2.53 0.46
CA ILE A 47 -13.27 3.23 -0.39
C ILE A 47 -12.76 3.36 -1.84
N ALA A 48 -11.49 3.63 -2.03
CA ALA A 48 -10.89 3.71 -3.36
C ALA A 48 -10.95 2.36 -4.09
N GLY A 49 -10.65 1.26 -3.38
CA GLY A 49 -10.79 -0.09 -3.92
C GLY A 49 -12.23 -0.43 -4.28
N VAL A 50 -13.18 -0.18 -3.38
CA VAL A 50 -14.61 -0.38 -3.62
C VAL A 50 -15.09 0.47 -4.81
N SER A 51 -14.65 1.72 -4.91
CA SER A 51 -14.97 2.58 -6.06
C SER A 51 -14.47 1.98 -7.37
N ALA A 52 -13.26 1.43 -7.40
CA ALA A 52 -12.72 0.76 -8.59
C ALA A 52 -13.50 -0.51 -8.96
N VAL A 53 -14.15 -1.16 -7.99
CA VAL A 53 -14.99 -2.35 -8.23
C VAL A 53 -16.40 -1.98 -8.71
N VAL A 54 -16.98 -0.91 -8.16
CA VAL A 54 -18.41 -0.57 -8.37
C VAL A 54 -18.63 0.33 -9.58
N LEU A 55 -17.68 1.24 -9.88
CA LEU A 55 -17.86 2.23 -10.94
C LEU A 55 -17.88 1.70 -12.39
N PRO A 56 -17.16 0.60 -12.73
CA PRO A 56 -17.22 0.07 -14.10
C PRO A 56 -18.58 -0.56 -14.42
N TYR A 57 -19.29 -0.02 -15.43
CA TYR A 57 -20.54 -0.60 -15.94
C TYR A 57 -20.30 -1.67 -16.99
N GLU A 58 -19.26 -1.51 -17.78
CA GLU A 58 -18.88 -2.44 -18.84
C GLU A 58 -17.67 -3.26 -18.42
N LYS A 59 -17.43 -4.36 -19.14
CA LYS A 59 -16.26 -5.20 -18.90
C LYS A 59 -14.98 -4.38 -19.07
N PRO A 60 -14.27 -4.06 -17.98
CA PRO A 60 -13.14 -3.12 -18.03
C PRO A 60 -11.89 -3.69 -18.73
N GLY A 61 -11.93 -4.93 -19.18
CA GLY A 61 -10.83 -5.58 -19.89
C GLY A 61 -10.94 -7.10 -19.83
N THR A 62 -10.01 -7.80 -20.49
CA THR A 62 -9.98 -9.26 -20.57
C THR A 62 -9.70 -9.93 -19.23
N SER A 63 -9.03 -9.24 -18.30
CA SER A 63 -8.71 -9.71 -16.95
C SER A 63 -9.84 -9.49 -15.94
N ALA A 64 -10.89 -8.72 -16.31
CA ALA A 64 -11.97 -8.42 -15.39
C ALA A 64 -12.72 -9.66 -14.92
N VAL A 65 -12.94 -9.74 -13.61
CA VAL A 65 -13.69 -10.81 -12.96
C VAL A 65 -15.17 -10.52 -13.05
N ARG A 66 -15.94 -11.49 -13.46
CA ARG A 66 -17.39 -11.38 -13.47
C ARG A 66 -17.95 -11.58 -12.06
N ILE A 67 -18.57 -10.53 -11.52
CA ILE A 67 -19.19 -10.58 -10.19
C ILE A 67 -20.66 -11.01 -10.28
N THR A 68 -21.41 -10.40 -11.22
CA THR A 68 -22.80 -10.77 -11.50
C THR A 68 -23.00 -10.92 -13.01
N ARG A 69 -24.24 -11.19 -13.43
CA ARG A 69 -24.58 -11.34 -14.86
C ARG A 69 -24.16 -10.14 -15.72
N HIS A 70 -24.21 -8.93 -15.16
CA HIS A 70 -23.98 -7.67 -15.87
C HIS A 70 -22.88 -6.81 -15.24
N TRP A 71 -22.18 -7.32 -14.23
CA TRP A 71 -21.17 -6.56 -13.51
C TRP A 71 -19.84 -7.27 -13.50
N TYR A 72 -18.82 -6.56 -13.91
CA TYR A 72 -17.44 -6.99 -13.95
C TYR A 72 -16.58 -6.03 -13.10
N ALA A 73 -15.62 -6.57 -12.39
CA ALA A 73 -14.69 -5.79 -11.58
C ALA A 73 -13.24 -6.06 -12.01
N PRO A 74 -12.36 -5.03 -12.00
CA PRO A 74 -10.95 -5.21 -12.23
C PRO A 74 -10.32 -5.98 -11.07
N VAL A 75 -9.37 -6.87 -11.37
CA VAL A 75 -8.66 -7.67 -10.35
C VAL A 75 -7.94 -6.76 -9.36
N GLY A 76 -7.29 -5.70 -9.84
CA GLY A 76 -6.63 -4.73 -9.00
C GLY A 76 -7.57 -4.01 -8.03
N GLY A 77 -8.83 -3.74 -8.46
CA GLY A 77 -9.86 -3.16 -7.60
C GLY A 77 -10.29 -4.10 -6.49
N LEU A 78 -10.52 -5.38 -6.83
CA LEU A 78 -10.86 -6.42 -5.84
C LEU A 78 -9.74 -6.61 -4.82
N LEU A 79 -8.50 -6.71 -5.29
CA LEU A 79 -7.33 -6.86 -4.43
C LEU A 79 -7.16 -5.63 -3.51
N MET A 80 -7.33 -4.43 -4.04
CA MET A 80 -7.24 -3.20 -3.24
C MET A 80 -8.33 -3.11 -2.19
N SER A 81 -9.57 -3.49 -2.52
CA SER A 81 -10.68 -3.54 -1.56
C SER A 81 -10.37 -4.53 -0.44
N ALA A 82 -9.87 -5.72 -0.79
CA ALA A 82 -9.51 -6.74 0.19
C ALA A 82 -8.35 -6.28 1.09
N CYS A 83 -7.29 -5.71 0.51
CA CYS A 83 -6.15 -5.18 1.26
C CYS A 83 -6.55 -4.03 2.19
N GLY A 84 -7.36 -3.09 1.70
CA GLY A 84 -7.86 -1.97 2.50
C GLY A 84 -8.75 -2.43 3.65
N LEU A 85 -9.65 -3.38 3.40
CA LEU A 85 -10.50 -3.97 4.44
C LEU A 85 -9.67 -4.73 5.48
N TYR A 86 -8.70 -5.53 5.03
CA TYR A 86 -7.81 -6.28 5.90
C TYR A 86 -7.00 -5.37 6.84
N ALA A 87 -6.43 -4.30 6.30
CA ALA A 87 -5.74 -3.30 7.08
C ALA A 87 -6.69 -2.57 8.05
N LEU A 88 -7.88 -2.19 7.59
CA LEU A 88 -8.85 -1.48 8.42
C LEU A 88 -9.36 -2.32 9.59
N ILE A 89 -9.57 -3.63 9.40
CA ILE A 89 -9.90 -4.57 10.48
C ILE A 89 -8.73 -4.75 11.45
N GLY A 90 -7.50 -4.66 10.97
CA GLY A 90 -6.30 -4.73 11.79
C GLY A 90 -6.32 -3.71 12.93
N PHE A 91 -6.83 -2.51 12.71
CA PHE A 91 -6.82 -1.43 13.70
C PHE A 91 -7.59 -1.76 15.00
N PRO A 92 -8.87 -2.14 14.99
CA PRO A 92 -9.56 -2.54 16.21
C PRO A 92 -9.01 -3.84 16.81
N LEU A 93 -8.48 -4.75 16.00
CA LEU A 93 -7.86 -5.96 16.50
C LEU A 93 -6.54 -5.67 17.20
N ASP A 94 -5.83 -4.62 16.80
CA ASP A 94 -4.61 -4.16 17.42
C ASP A 94 -4.85 -3.65 18.87
N ASP A 95 -5.90 -2.86 19.07
CA ASP A 95 -6.33 -2.45 20.41
C ASP A 95 -6.66 -3.66 21.31
N ILE A 96 -7.39 -4.65 20.77
CA ILE A 96 -7.71 -5.89 21.48
C ILE A 96 -6.44 -6.68 21.80
N TRP A 97 -5.52 -6.81 20.84
CA TRP A 97 -4.25 -7.50 21.00
C TRP A 97 -3.44 -6.89 22.16
N HIS A 98 -3.28 -5.59 22.15
CA HIS A 98 -2.54 -4.88 23.19
C HIS A 98 -3.21 -4.95 24.60
N ARG A 99 -4.52 -5.07 24.67
CA ARG A 99 -5.23 -5.28 25.94
C ARG A 99 -5.00 -6.68 26.51
N ILE A 100 -4.87 -7.69 25.66
CA ILE A 100 -4.71 -9.10 26.08
C ILE A 100 -3.25 -9.42 26.37
N PHE A 101 -2.35 -9.05 25.49
CA PHE A 101 -0.94 -9.46 25.51
C PHE A 101 0.02 -8.38 25.99
N GLY A 102 -0.49 -7.18 26.29
CA GLY A 102 0.32 -6.01 26.56
C GLY A 102 0.80 -5.34 25.29
N GLN A 103 1.23 -4.10 25.44
CA GLN A 103 1.74 -3.32 24.33
C GLN A 103 3.14 -3.79 23.96
N ASP A 104 3.32 -4.27 22.77
CA ASP A 104 4.63 -4.53 22.17
C ASP A 104 5.09 -3.32 21.35
N VAL A 105 6.36 -3.29 21.05
CA VAL A 105 6.96 -2.26 20.20
C VAL A 105 7.35 -2.83 18.84
N THR A 106 7.01 -4.10 18.59
CA THR A 106 7.39 -4.76 17.34
C THR A 106 6.38 -4.51 16.21
N LEU A 107 6.88 -4.23 15.02
CA LEU A 107 6.06 -4.17 13.79
C LEU A 107 5.61 -5.57 13.32
N TRP A 108 6.18 -6.63 13.88
CA TRP A 108 5.92 -8.02 13.53
C TRP A 108 4.77 -8.65 14.33
N GLY A 109 4.12 -7.87 15.20
CA GLY A 109 2.87 -8.29 15.84
C GLY A 109 1.80 -8.64 14.78
N PRO A 110 0.94 -9.65 15.02
CA PRO A 110 -0.01 -10.12 14.00
C PRO A 110 -0.97 -9.01 13.53
N THR A 111 -1.35 -8.10 14.40
CA THR A 111 -2.23 -6.98 14.09
C THR A 111 -1.51 -5.86 13.37
N HIS A 112 -0.26 -5.57 13.72
CA HIS A 112 0.61 -4.68 12.96
C HIS A 112 0.86 -5.23 11.54
N LEU A 113 1.06 -6.55 11.37
CA LEU A 113 1.17 -7.18 10.06
C LEU A 113 -0.12 -7.04 9.24
N MET A 114 -1.29 -6.99 9.88
CA MET A 114 -2.55 -6.70 9.18
C MET A 114 -2.58 -5.25 8.66
N LEU A 115 -2.24 -4.30 9.51
CA LEU A 115 -2.22 -2.87 9.17
C LEU A 115 -1.21 -2.56 8.06
N ILE A 116 0.05 -2.84 8.33
CA ILE A 116 1.18 -2.51 7.43
C ILE A 116 1.18 -3.41 6.21
N GLY A 117 0.93 -4.72 6.39
CA GLY A 117 0.86 -5.69 5.31
C GLY A 117 -0.29 -5.41 4.35
N GLY A 118 -1.47 -5.06 4.86
CA GLY A 118 -2.61 -4.66 4.04
C GLY A 118 -2.32 -3.39 3.23
N ALA A 119 -1.75 -2.36 3.86
CA ALA A 119 -1.32 -1.15 3.18
C ALA A 119 -0.23 -1.44 2.14
N GLY A 120 0.79 -2.22 2.48
CA GLY A 120 1.87 -2.61 1.56
C GLY A 120 1.39 -3.43 0.37
N LEU A 121 0.53 -4.44 0.59
CA LEU A 121 -0.06 -5.24 -0.48
C LEU A 121 -0.97 -4.44 -1.41
N SER A 122 -1.58 -3.36 -0.91
CA SER A 122 -2.37 -2.45 -1.75
C SER A 122 -1.55 -1.76 -2.83
N LEU A 123 -0.25 -1.58 -2.62
CA LEU A 123 0.67 -1.06 -3.64
C LEU A 123 0.77 -2.02 -4.83
N ILE A 124 0.73 -3.33 -4.59
CA ILE A 124 0.66 -4.34 -5.64
C ILE A 124 -0.68 -4.24 -6.38
N ALA A 125 -1.77 -4.00 -5.65
CA ALA A 125 -3.08 -3.77 -6.26
C ALA A 125 -3.10 -2.54 -7.19
N VAL A 126 -2.38 -1.47 -6.83
CA VAL A 126 -2.18 -0.29 -7.71
C VAL A 126 -1.50 -0.68 -9.01
N LEU A 127 -0.49 -1.57 -8.98
CA LEU A 127 0.18 -2.07 -10.19
C LEU A 127 -0.79 -2.80 -11.11
N PHE A 128 -1.64 -3.67 -10.55
CA PHE A 128 -2.67 -4.36 -11.33
C PHE A 128 -3.66 -3.38 -11.95
N LEU A 129 -4.19 -2.43 -11.17
CA LEU A 129 -5.11 -1.40 -11.68
C LEU A 129 -4.49 -0.56 -12.79
N GLU A 130 -3.23 -0.17 -12.63
CA GLU A 130 -2.50 0.58 -13.65
C GLU A 130 -2.37 -0.23 -14.95
N TYR A 131 -1.98 -1.49 -14.85
CA TYR A 131 -1.86 -2.39 -15.99
C TYR A 131 -3.21 -2.61 -16.68
N GLU A 132 -4.26 -2.90 -15.91
CA GLU A 132 -5.62 -3.11 -16.42
C GLU A 132 -6.17 -1.85 -17.09
N GLY A 133 -5.99 -0.68 -16.45
CA GLY A 133 -6.42 0.61 -16.99
C GLY A 133 -5.74 0.97 -18.31
N ARG A 134 -4.42 0.78 -18.41
CA ARG A 134 -3.67 1.01 -19.66
C ARG A 134 -4.13 0.08 -20.76
N ARG A 135 -4.40 -1.17 -20.44
CA ARG A 135 -4.87 -2.15 -21.40
C ARG A 135 -6.30 -1.87 -21.86
N ALA A 136 -7.15 -1.36 -20.96
CA ALA A 136 -8.51 -0.94 -21.32
C ALA A 136 -8.54 0.31 -22.21
N MET A 137 -7.56 1.22 -22.07
CA MET A 137 -7.43 2.40 -22.93
C MET A 137 -6.83 2.11 -24.31
N ALA A 138 -6.19 0.97 -24.50
CA ALA A 138 -5.67 0.55 -25.79
C ALA A 138 -6.83 0.00 -26.64
N VAL A 139 -7.38 0.82 -27.52
CA VAL A 139 -8.44 0.43 -28.46
C VAL A 139 -7.79 0.00 -29.78
N ASP A 140 -8.21 -1.15 -30.31
CA ASP A 140 -7.78 -1.68 -31.62
C ASP A 140 -6.25 -1.76 -31.81
N GLY A 141 -5.52 -2.06 -30.75
CA GLY A 141 -4.06 -2.17 -30.79
C GLY A 141 -3.32 -0.83 -30.80
N ALA A 142 -4.02 0.29 -30.76
CA ALA A 142 -3.38 1.60 -30.63
C ALA A 142 -2.80 1.76 -29.22
N PRO A 143 -1.61 2.37 -29.07
CA PRO A 143 -1.07 2.64 -27.75
C PRO A 143 -1.96 3.64 -27.01
N PRO A 144 -2.08 3.50 -25.66
CA PRO A 144 -2.83 4.47 -24.87
C PRO A 144 -2.22 5.88 -25.01
N PRO A 145 -3.04 6.94 -24.87
CA PRO A 145 -2.54 8.29 -24.96
C PRO A 145 -1.44 8.56 -23.92
N PRO A 146 -0.48 9.44 -24.23
CA PRO A 146 0.58 9.78 -23.30
C PRO A 146 0.00 10.43 -22.05
N ASP A 147 0.52 10.03 -20.90
CA ASP A 147 0.07 10.60 -19.62
C ASP A 147 0.43 12.08 -19.49
N SER A 148 -0.47 12.84 -18.91
CA SER A 148 -0.18 14.20 -18.45
C SER A 148 0.87 14.18 -17.32
N TRP A 149 1.56 15.32 -17.10
CA TRP A 149 2.58 15.41 -16.05
C TRP A 149 2.07 15.03 -14.65
N PRO A 150 0.88 15.49 -14.19
CA PRO A 150 0.38 15.11 -12.87
C PRO A 150 0.16 13.60 -12.74
N ILE A 151 -0.34 12.95 -13.78
CA ILE A 151 -0.56 11.49 -13.76
C ILE A 151 0.79 10.76 -13.68
N ARG A 152 1.80 11.20 -14.43
CA ARG A 152 3.15 10.62 -14.35
C ARG A 152 3.76 10.79 -12.97
N PHE A 153 3.64 11.97 -12.38
CA PHE A 153 4.12 12.26 -11.03
C PHE A 153 3.48 11.33 -9.99
N LEU A 154 2.14 11.24 -9.98
CA LEU A 154 1.42 10.36 -9.06
C LEU A 154 1.79 8.88 -9.25
N ARG A 155 2.06 8.48 -10.48
CA ARG A 155 2.52 7.13 -10.79
C ARG A 155 3.92 6.86 -10.25
N TYR A 156 4.87 7.77 -10.44
CA TYR A 156 6.21 7.66 -9.87
C TYR A 156 6.17 7.59 -8.34
N LEU A 157 5.37 8.45 -7.72
CA LEU A 157 5.18 8.44 -6.27
C LEU A 157 4.62 7.10 -5.77
N SER A 158 3.64 6.52 -6.48
CA SER A 158 3.07 5.22 -6.12
C SER A 158 4.09 4.08 -6.24
N PHE A 159 4.90 4.08 -7.30
CA PHE A 159 5.92 3.06 -7.51
C PHE A 159 7.15 3.24 -6.61
N GLY A 160 7.54 4.47 -6.30
CA GLY A 160 8.54 4.75 -5.28
C GLY A 160 8.07 4.30 -3.90
N GLY A 161 6.80 4.59 -3.58
CA GLY A 161 6.14 4.11 -2.36
C GLY A 161 6.13 2.58 -2.22
N LEU A 162 6.18 1.83 -3.34
CA LEU A 162 6.29 0.37 -3.29
C LEU A 162 7.62 -0.07 -2.65
N VAL A 163 8.73 0.58 -2.96
CA VAL A 163 10.04 0.30 -2.34
C VAL A 163 9.95 0.57 -0.84
N VAL A 164 9.47 1.75 -0.46
CA VAL A 164 9.30 2.16 0.95
C VAL A 164 8.35 1.20 1.68
N GLY A 165 7.19 0.91 1.11
CA GLY A 165 6.17 0.07 1.75
C GLY A 165 6.61 -1.37 1.96
N LEU A 166 7.37 -1.96 1.02
CA LEU A 166 7.89 -3.31 1.17
C LEU A 166 9.11 -3.38 2.10
N SER A 167 9.81 -2.28 2.31
CA SER A 167 10.97 -2.20 3.20
C SER A 167 10.65 -1.67 4.59
N VAL A 168 9.40 -1.29 4.87
CA VAL A 168 9.00 -0.68 6.16
C VAL A 168 9.33 -1.55 7.38
N PHE A 169 9.30 -2.86 7.24
CA PHE A 169 9.62 -3.80 8.31
C PHE A 169 11.12 -3.80 8.71
N GLN A 170 11.98 -3.15 7.93
CA GLN A 170 13.39 -2.95 8.28
C GLN A 170 13.58 -1.87 9.35
N ILE A 171 12.58 -1.02 9.55
CA ILE A 171 12.67 0.13 10.46
C ILE A 171 12.90 -0.30 11.92
N GLU A 172 12.48 -1.50 12.32
CA GLU A 172 12.76 -2.06 13.65
C GLU A 172 14.25 -2.19 13.92
N TYR A 173 15.03 -2.54 12.91
CA TYR A 173 16.47 -2.62 13.02
C TYR A 173 17.07 -1.26 13.36
N ASP A 174 16.58 -0.19 12.75
CA ASP A 174 17.01 1.17 13.00
C ASP A 174 16.67 1.63 14.44
N PHE A 175 15.65 1.02 15.04
CA PHE A 175 15.26 1.29 16.43
C PHE A 175 15.94 0.38 17.46
N GLY A 176 16.81 -0.53 17.04
CA GLY A 176 17.48 -1.47 17.91
C GLY A 176 16.59 -2.60 18.44
N VAL A 177 15.43 -2.82 17.84
CA VAL A 177 14.52 -3.94 18.15
C VAL A 177 14.75 -5.04 17.13
N GLU A 178 15.70 -5.91 17.36
CA GLU A 178 16.08 -6.97 16.43
C GLU A 178 15.14 -8.18 16.56
N GLN A 179 14.27 -8.39 15.60
CA GLN A 179 13.41 -9.59 15.50
C GLN A 179 14.13 -10.73 14.76
N PHE A 180 15.05 -10.41 13.85
CA PHE A 180 15.78 -11.36 13.02
C PHE A 180 17.27 -11.17 13.12
N ARG A 181 18.01 -12.23 12.78
CA ARG A 181 19.47 -12.13 12.62
C ARG A 181 19.80 -11.08 11.58
N LEU A 182 20.85 -10.30 11.82
CA LEU A 182 21.34 -9.22 10.94
C LEU A 182 21.47 -9.64 9.48
N VAL A 183 21.83 -10.89 9.21
CA VAL A 183 21.98 -11.44 7.85
C VAL A 183 20.67 -11.44 7.06
N LEU A 184 19.52 -11.46 7.71
CA LEU A 184 18.22 -11.48 7.04
C LEU A 184 17.78 -10.10 6.56
N HIS A 185 18.21 -9.02 7.20
CA HIS A 185 17.83 -7.65 6.81
C HIS A 185 18.26 -7.29 5.39
N PRO A 186 19.52 -7.51 4.95
CA PRO A 186 19.89 -7.28 3.56
C PRO A 186 19.09 -8.11 2.56
N MET A 187 18.70 -9.34 2.94
CA MET A 187 17.88 -10.20 2.08
C MET A 187 16.46 -9.64 1.90
N LEU A 188 15.84 -9.13 2.97
CA LEU A 188 14.53 -8.52 2.91
C LEU A 188 14.55 -7.23 2.08
N ILE A 189 15.56 -6.38 2.28
CA ILE A 189 15.76 -5.17 1.48
C ILE A 189 15.97 -5.53 0.01
N ALA A 190 16.81 -6.51 -0.28
CA ALA A 190 17.06 -6.97 -1.65
C ALA A 190 15.79 -7.51 -2.31
N ALA A 191 14.95 -8.27 -1.56
CA ALA A 191 13.68 -8.77 -2.06
C ALA A 191 12.69 -7.61 -2.34
N ALA A 192 12.56 -6.66 -1.41
CA ALA A 192 11.72 -5.48 -1.58
C ALA A 192 12.15 -4.65 -2.81
N ALA A 193 13.45 -4.40 -2.95
CA ALA A 193 14.01 -3.69 -4.09
C ALA A 193 13.78 -4.46 -5.40
N ALA A 194 14.05 -5.77 -5.43
CA ALA A 194 13.85 -6.59 -6.63
C ALA A 194 12.41 -6.58 -7.10
N ILE A 195 11.44 -6.80 -6.20
CA ILE A 195 10.01 -6.78 -6.51
C ILE A 195 9.62 -5.40 -7.05
N SER A 196 10.01 -4.33 -6.37
CA SER A 196 9.67 -2.96 -6.74
C SER A 196 10.27 -2.57 -8.09
N LEU A 197 11.55 -2.86 -8.32
CA LEU A 197 12.25 -2.51 -9.56
C LEU A 197 11.72 -3.31 -10.76
N VAL A 198 11.46 -4.61 -10.59
CA VAL A 198 10.87 -5.43 -11.64
C VAL A 198 9.46 -4.94 -11.97
N ALA A 199 8.62 -4.71 -10.96
CA ALA A 199 7.28 -4.19 -11.16
C ALA A 199 7.29 -2.84 -11.89
N THR A 200 8.13 -1.90 -11.45
CA THR A 200 8.27 -0.58 -12.08
C THR A 200 8.79 -0.70 -13.51
N ARG A 201 9.77 -1.57 -13.76
CA ARG A 201 10.33 -1.81 -15.09
C ARG A 201 9.32 -2.34 -16.07
N LEU A 202 8.49 -3.29 -15.63
CA LEU A 202 7.43 -3.89 -16.46
C LEU A 202 6.29 -2.91 -16.75
N THR A 203 5.98 -2.03 -15.82
CA THR A 203 4.83 -1.13 -15.90
C THR A 203 5.18 0.20 -16.57
N LEU A 204 6.27 0.83 -16.15
CA LEU A 204 6.64 2.19 -16.58
C LEU A 204 7.76 2.23 -17.62
N GLY A 205 8.47 1.13 -17.83
CA GLY A 205 9.58 1.06 -18.78
C GLY A 205 10.92 1.54 -18.21
N ARG A 206 11.94 1.55 -19.09
CA ARG A 206 13.36 1.67 -18.71
C ARG A 206 13.69 2.92 -17.90
N PHE A 207 13.35 4.09 -18.44
CA PHE A 207 13.73 5.36 -17.81
C PHE A 207 12.84 5.78 -16.64
N SER A 208 11.60 5.33 -16.64
CA SER A 208 10.65 5.64 -15.58
C SER A 208 10.97 4.91 -14.27
N THR A 209 11.72 3.82 -14.31
CA THR A 209 12.21 3.11 -13.14
C THR A 209 13.12 4.00 -12.28
N PHE A 210 14.01 4.77 -12.92
CA PHE A 210 14.87 5.71 -12.19
C PHE A 210 14.07 6.83 -11.53
N GLY A 211 13.03 7.33 -12.19
CA GLY A 211 12.12 8.32 -11.59
C GLY A 211 11.41 7.77 -10.36
N ALA A 212 10.91 6.53 -10.40
CA ALA A 212 10.28 5.89 -9.25
C ALA A 212 11.24 5.69 -8.07
N ILE A 213 12.49 5.29 -8.34
CA ILE A 213 13.54 5.17 -7.31
C ILE A 213 13.83 6.52 -6.66
N ALA A 214 13.84 7.60 -7.43
CA ALA A 214 14.09 8.94 -6.89
C ALA A 214 13.00 9.43 -5.94
N PHE A 215 11.83 8.82 -5.93
CA PHE A 215 10.72 9.10 -5.00
C PHE A 215 10.65 8.11 -3.81
N ALA A 216 11.45 7.07 -3.82
CA ALA A 216 11.61 6.15 -2.68
C ALA A 216 12.59 6.68 -1.65
#